data_6ad18282c764ea0cd2707eac2feddc3b
#
_entry.id   6ad18282c764ea0cd2707eac2feddc3b
#
_cell.length_a   1.000
_cell.length_b   1.000
_cell.length_c   1.000
_cell.angle_alpha   90.00
_cell.angle_beta   90.00
_cell.angle_gamma   90.00
#
_symmetry.space_group_name_H-M   'P 1'
#
loop_
_entity.id
_entity.type
_entity.pdbx_description
1 polymer ?
#
loop_
_entity_poly.entity_id
_entity_poly.type
_entity_poly.pdbx_seq_one_letter_code
_entity_poly.pdbx_strand_id
1 'polypeptide(L)'
;QEQQRQEEQNQNQPGNPENPGTTDEPTAEQTALPESCAVLDTAVLYDMAALENRLSALAAKGYTGAVFTLKDEDGLVLYQSALEDVTGNTAQTAQRYDLPAVIAKIKAAGLTPVGRLWAFDDHTAGRKLTDATVKYNYTETNWIHNDKEAGGHTWLNPMSERAQGYILSLLGEAADNGLEVLILEGVQFPTGYSLNLATYAEKGVMVDKSKVLADFTAKAAAAMKARNVS
;
A
#
# COMPACT_ATOMS: atom_id res chain seq x y z
N GLN A 1 -51.31 52.61 2.47
CA GLN A 1 -49.95 53.25 2.43
C GLN A 1 -48.79 52.28 2.76
N GLU A 2 -49.05 51.14 3.37
CA GLU A 2 -48.06 50.11 3.69
C GLU A 2 -47.83 49.09 2.54
N GLN A 3 -48.82 48.91 1.69
CA GLN A 3 -48.70 47.98 0.55
C GLN A 3 -47.90 48.57 -0.66
N GLN A 4 -47.81 49.89 -0.77
CA GLN A 4 -47.02 50.52 -1.85
C GLN A 4 -45.53 50.66 -1.54
N ARG A 5 -45.10 50.43 -0.30
CA ARG A 5 -43.68 50.48 0.09
C ARG A 5 -42.94 49.16 -0.10
N GLN A 6 -43.66 48.06 -0.32
CA GLN A 6 -43.06 46.75 -0.51
C GLN A 6 -42.77 46.42 -1.98
N GLU A 7 -43.35 47.13 -2.93
CA GLU A 7 -43.11 46.90 -4.35
C GLU A 7 -41.88 47.68 -4.93
N GLU A 8 -41.43 48.75 -4.28
CA GLU A 8 -40.24 49.53 -4.70
C GLU A 8 -38.91 49.01 -4.21
N GLN A 9 -38.85 48.00 -3.29
CA GLN A 9 -37.57 47.42 -2.78
C GLN A 9 -37.10 46.19 -3.55
N ASN A 10 -37.83 45.70 -4.56
CA ASN A 10 -37.51 44.46 -5.27
C ASN A 10 -36.95 44.68 -6.69
N GLN A 11 -36.53 45.89 -7.06
CA GLN A 11 -36.00 46.19 -8.41
C GLN A 11 -34.53 46.60 -8.45
N ASN A 12 -33.75 46.37 -7.40
CA ASN A 12 -32.30 46.68 -7.42
C ASN A 12 -31.43 45.60 -6.78
N GLN A 13 -31.48 44.35 -7.33
CA GLN A 13 -30.44 43.36 -7.13
C GLN A 13 -29.59 43.28 -8.40
N PRO A 14 -28.25 43.52 -8.30
CA PRO A 14 -27.36 43.27 -9.43
C PRO A 14 -27.31 41.77 -9.71
N GLY A 15 -27.39 41.40 -10.99
CA GLY A 15 -27.39 39.99 -11.43
C GLY A 15 -26.25 39.19 -10.84
N ASN A 16 -26.62 38.03 -10.32
CA ASN A 16 -25.69 37.00 -9.90
C ASN A 16 -24.81 36.60 -11.08
N PRO A 17 -23.45 36.67 -10.98
CA PRO A 17 -22.60 36.19 -12.06
C PRO A 17 -22.84 34.68 -12.22
N GLU A 18 -23.14 34.28 -13.45
CA GLU A 18 -23.24 32.87 -13.85
C GLU A 18 -22.03 32.12 -13.35
N ASN A 19 -22.27 31.08 -12.54
CA ASN A 19 -21.29 30.13 -12.12
C ASN A 19 -20.67 29.48 -13.37
N PRO A 20 -19.37 29.67 -13.68
CA PRO A 20 -18.76 28.97 -14.79
C PRO A 20 -18.86 27.48 -14.51
N GLY A 21 -19.46 26.74 -15.44
CA GLY A 21 -19.76 25.34 -15.32
C GLY A 21 -18.61 24.56 -14.72
N THR A 22 -18.92 23.77 -13.71
CA THR A 22 -18.12 22.64 -13.28
C THR A 22 -17.85 21.80 -14.53
N THR A 23 -16.63 21.92 -15.07
CA THR A 23 -16.10 20.91 -15.96
C THR A 23 -16.01 19.64 -15.10
N ASP A 24 -16.94 18.71 -15.34
CA ASP A 24 -16.77 17.33 -14.91
C ASP A 24 -15.49 16.82 -15.57
N GLU A 25 -14.37 16.89 -14.84
CA GLU A 25 -13.24 16.06 -15.17
C GLU A 25 -13.74 14.61 -15.08
N PRO A 26 -13.51 13.78 -16.10
CA PRO A 26 -13.90 12.38 -16.04
C PRO A 26 -13.18 11.77 -14.85
N THR A 27 -13.92 11.46 -13.80
CA THR A 27 -13.43 10.62 -12.71
C THR A 27 -13.06 9.30 -13.35
N ALA A 28 -11.77 9.01 -13.46
CA ALA A 28 -11.31 7.72 -13.95
C ALA A 28 -11.99 6.65 -13.08
N GLU A 29 -12.76 5.76 -13.73
CA GLU A 29 -13.40 4.65 -13.04
C GLU A 29 -12.33 3.78 -12.42
N GLN A 30 -12.41 3.58 -11.09
CA GLN A 30 -11.56 2.60 -10.42
C GLN A 30 -11.81 1.23 -11.03
N THR A 31 -10.74 0.45 -11.20
CA THR A 31 -10.84 -0.92 -11.68
C THR A 31 -11.78 -1.72 -10.77
N ALA A 32 -12.77 -2.39 -11.36
CA ALA A 32 -13.66 -3.25 -10.61
C ALA A 32 -12.88 -4.40 -9.99
N LEU A 33 -13.22 -4.74 -8.75
CA LEU A 33 -12.60 -5.89 -8.07
C LEU A 33 -12.95 -7.19 -8.82
N PRO A 34 -11.98 -8.10 -9.04
CA PRO A 34 -12.24 -9.37 -9.68
C PRO A 34 -13.15 -10.26 -8.81
N GLU A 35 -14.09 -10.96 -9.44
CA GLU A 35 -15.05 -11.83 -8.73
C GLU A 35 -14.40 -13.06 -8.10
N SER A 36 -13.35 -13.58 -8.74
CA SER A 36 -12.61 -14.75 -8.27
C SER A 36 -11.13 -14.62 -8.59
N CYS A 37 -10.29 -14.85 -7.59
CA CYS A 37 -8.85 -14.75 -7.70
C CYS A 37 -8.15 -16.08 -7.41
N ALA A 38 -7.07 -16.35 -8.14
CA ALA A 38 -6.14 -17.42 -7.79
C ALA A 38 -4.81 -16.82 -7.36
N VAL A 39 -4.22 -17.37 -6.30
CA VAL A 39 -2.88 -17.01 -5.85
C VAL A 39 -1.84 -17.72 -6.72
N LEU A 40 -0.88 -16.96 -7.24
CA LEU A 40 0.27 -17.47 -7.96
C LEU A 40 1.38 -17.85 -6.98
N ASP A 41 1.99 -18.99 -7.19
CA ASP A 41 3.25 -19.32 -6.54
C ASP A 41 4.34 -18.37 -7.04
N THR A 42 5.15 -17.85 -6.12
CA THR A 42 6.23 -16.89 -6.44
C THR A 42 7.23 -17.48 -7.44
N ALA A 43 7.46 -18.79 -7.42
CA ALA A 43 8.39 -19.45 -8.33
C ALA A 43 8.01 -19.28 -9.82
N VAL A 44 6.71 -19.21 -10.14
CA VAL A 44 6.28 -19.04 -11.55
C VAL A 44 6.52 -17.62 -12.07
N LEU A 45 6.71 -16.63 -11.18
CA LEU A 45 6.95 -15.23 -11.56
C LEU A 45 8.35 -15.01 -12.14
N TYR A 46 9.27 -15.96 -11.92
CA TYR A 46 10.64 -15.92 -12.45
C TYR A 46 10.80 -16.63 -13.79
N ASP A 47 9.76 -17.35 -14.26
CA ASP A 47 9.74 -18.06 -15.54
C ASP A 47 8.50 -17.64 -16.34
N MET A 48 8.71 -16.81 -17.36
CA MET A 48 7.62 -16.25 -18.16
C MET A 48 6.82 -17.31 -18.93
N ALA A 49 7.42 -18.45 -19.29
CA ALA A 49 6.72 -19.54 -19.95
C ALA A 49 5.84 -20.33 -18.96
N ALA A 50 6.38 -20.62 -17.78
CA ALA A 50 5.61 -21.23 -16.69
C ALA A 50 4.45 -20.33 -16.25
N LEU A 51 4.68 -19.03 -16.14
CA LEU A 51 3.66 -18.03 -15.81
C LEU A 51 2.53 -18.03 -16.85
N GLU A 52 2.86 -17.96 -18.15
CA GLU A 52 1.89 -17.96 -19.24
C GLU A 52 1.00 -19.21 -19.24
N ASN A 53 1.61 -20.40 -19.07
CA ASN A 53 0.89 -21.67 -18.96
C ASN A 53 -0.05 -21.66 -17.73
N ARG A 54 0.42 -21.14 -16.59
CA ARG A 54 -0.38 -21.05 -15.37
C ARG A 54 -1.57 -20.12 -15.55
N LEU A 55 -1.35 -18.94 -16.11
CA LEU A 55 -2.41 -17.94 -16.36
C LEU A 55 -3.48 -18.46 -17.33
N SER A 56 -3.07 -19.11 -18.42
CA SER A 56 -3.98 -19.75 -19.37
C SER A 56 -4.86 -20.80 -18.70
N ALA A 57 -4.28 -21.63 -17.82
CA ALA A 57 -5.04 -22.62 -17.07
C ALA A 57 -6.02 -22.00 -16.05
N LEU A 58 -5.68 -20.85 -15.47
CA LEU A 58 -6.57 -20.12 -14.55
C LEU A 58 -7.73 -19.48 -15.30
N ALA A 59 -7.48 -18.80 -16.41
CA ALA A 59 -8.50 -18.22 -17.27
C ALA A 59 -9.49 -19.28 -17.78
N ALA A 60 -8.98 -20.44 -18.20
CA ALA A 60 -9.82 -21.57 -18.63
C ALA A 60 -10.73 -22.14 -17.50
N LYS A 61 -10.35 -21.94 -16.24
CA LYS A 61 -11.16 -22.30 -15.06
C LYS A 61 -12.14 -21.22 -14.63
N GLY A 62 -12.17 -20.07 -15.31
CA GLY A 62 -13.09 -18.98 -15.01
C GLY A 62 -12.62 -18.04 -13.91
N TYR A 63 -11.34 -18.06 -13.51
CA TYR A 63 -10.80 -17.02 -12.63
C TYR A 63 -10.76 -15.68 -13.37
N THR A 64 -11.00 -14.58 -12.62
CA THR A 64 -11.02 -13.21 -13.15
C THR A 64 -9.84 -12.38 -12.65
N GLY A 65 -9.10 -12.85 -11.65
CA GLY A 65 -7.92 -12.19 -11.11
C GLY A 65 -6.80 -13.17 -10.75
N ALA A 66 -5.56 -12.66 -10.80
CA ALA A 66 -4.36 -13.37 -10.38
C ALA A 66 -3.63 -12.56 -9.29
N VAL A 67 -3.53 -13.15 -8.08
CA VAL A 67 -2.85 -12.55 -6.94
C VAL A 67 -1.38 -12.97 -6.96
N PHE A 68 -0.48 -12.00 -6.83
CA PHE A 68 0.96 -12.25 -6.75
C PHE A 68 1.61 -11.36 -5.68
N THR A 69 2.70 -11.83 -5.10
CA THR A 69 3.37 -11.15 -4.00
C THR A 69 4.37 -10.12 -4.52
N LEU A 70 4.20 -8.87 -4.11
CA LEU A 70 5.13 -7.76 -4.33
C LEU A 70 6.21 -7.73 -3.25
N LYS A 71 5.79 -7.80 -1.99
CA LYS A 71 6.66 -7.87 -0.81
C LYS A 71 6.08 -8.88 0.16
N ASP A 72 6.90 -9.79 0.63
CA ASP A 72 6.50 -10.88 1.52
C ASP A 72 6.52 -10.47 3.01
N GLU A 73 6.20 -11.43 3.89
CA GLU A 73 6.15 -11.25 5.34
C GLU A 73 7.52 -11.08 6.00
N ASP A 74 8.61 -11.48 5.33
CA ASP A 74 9.99 -11.21 5.78
C ASP A 74 10.50 -9.83 5.34
N GLY A 75 9.70 -9.08 4.57
CA GLY A 75 10.04 -7.78 4.02
C GLY A 75 10.88 -7.84 2.75
N LEU A 76 10.98 -9.02 2.11
CA LEU A 76 11.68 -9.15 0.83
C LEU A 76 10.82 -8.61 -0.31
N VAL A 77 11.32 -7.63 -1.03
CA VAL A 77 10.71 -7.12 -2.26
C VAL A 77 11.09 -8.05 -3.40
N LEU A 78 10.08 -8.69 -4.00
CA LEU A 78 10.25 -9.81 -4.95
C LEU A 78 10.31 -9.37 -6.41
N TYR A 79 10.19 -8.08 -6.69
CA TYR A 79 10.30 -7.51 -8.04
C TYR A 79 11.48 -6.56 -8.16
N GLN A 80 11.87 -6.23 -9.38
CA GLN A 80 12.96 -5.30 -9.71
C GLN A 80 12.50 -3.86 -9.38
N SER A 81 12.67 -3.47 -8.12
CA SER A 81 12.37 -2.12 -7.64
C SER A 81 13.52 -1.16 -7.95
N ALA A 82 13.19 0.09 -8.31
CA ALA A 82 14.14 1.17 -8.49
C ALA A 82 14.36 1.99 -7.21
N LEU A 83 13.59 1.75 -6.15
CA LEU A 83 13.67 2.50 -4.90
C LEU A 83 15.01 2.28 -4.20
N GLU A 84 15.65 3.35 -3.75
CA GLU A 84 16.95 3.30 -3.05
C GLU A 84 16.88 2.49 -1.76
N ASP A 85 15.76 2.54 -1.04
CA ASP A 85 15.54 1.76 0.17
C ASP A 85 15.54 0.25 -0.07
N VAL A 86 15.27 -0.17 -1.30
CA VAL A 86 15.32 -1.56 -1.74
C VAL A 86 16.69 -1.88 -2.36
N THR A 87 17.12 -1.11 -3.35
CA THR A 87 18.37 -1.37 -4.10
C THR A 87 19.62 -1.21 -3.25
N GLY A 88 19.62 -0.26 -2.32
CA GLY A 88 20.71 -0.01 -1.39
C GLY A 88 20.63 -0.82 -0.09
N ASN A 89 19.69 -1.78 0.02
CA ASN A 89 19.56 -2.63 1.19
C ASN A 89 20.17 -4.02 0.93
N THR A 90 21.31 -4.31 1.52
CA THR A 90 22.03 -5.60 1.37
C THR A 90 21.27 -6.79 1.95
N ALA A 91 20.24 -6.57 2.77
CA ALA A 91 19.37 -7.62 3.29
C ALA A 91 18.30 -8.06 2.28
N GLN A 92 18.10 -7.30 1.20
CA GLN A 92 17.19 -7.64 0.10
C GLN A 92 17.83 -8.71 -0.81
N THR A 93 17.83 -9.96 -0.35
CA THR A 93 18.54 -11.08 -0.99
C THR A 93 17.68 -11.92 -1.92
N ALA A 94 16.37 -11.63 -2.01
CA ALA A 94 15.46 -12.39 -2.87
C ALA A 94 15.83 -12.26 -4.35
N GLN A 95 15.56 -13.33 -5.12
CA GLN A 95 15.44 -13.21 -6.56
C GLN A 95 14.30 -12.25 -6.89
N ARG A 96 14.44 -11.46 -7.96
CA ARG A 96 13.46 -10.42 -8.32
C ARG A 96 12.97 -10.63 -9.74
N TYR A 97 11.64 -10.62 -9.91
CA TYR A 97 11.00 -10.70 -11.22
C TYR A 97 10.81 -9.30 -11.85
N ASP A 98 10.57 -9.29 -13.14
CA ASP A 98 10.21 -8.07 -13.90
C ASP A 98 8.71 -7.79 -13.70
N LEU A 99 8.39 -6.79 -12.87
CA LEU A 99 7.02 -6.45 -12.49
C LEU A 99 6.15 -6.02 -13.70
N PRO A 100 6.59 -5.09 -14.58
CA PRO A 100 5.86 -4.77 -15.79
C PRO A 100 5.55 -5.98 -16.66
N ALA A 101 6.54 -6.88 -16.85
CA ALA A 101 6.36 -8.07 -17.66
C ALA A 101 5.32 -9.04 -17.07
N VAL A 102 5.36 -9.26 -15.75
CA VAL A 102 4.37 -10.09 -15.03
C VAL A 102 2.98 -9.50 -15.19
N ILE A 103 2.80 -8.20 -14.93
CA ILE A 103 1.51 -7.51 -15.06
C ILE A 103 0.98 -7.61 -16.50
N ALA A 104 1.83 -7.38 -17.50
CA ALA A 104 1.45 -7.49 -18.91
C ALA A 104 0.96 -8.90 -19.28
N LYS A 105 1.62 -9.94 -18.76
CA LYS A 105 1.21 -11.35 -18.98
C LYS A 105 -0.14 -11.66 -18.33
N ILE A 106 -0.38 -11.17 -17.11
CA ILE A 106 -1.66 -11.36 -16.41
C ILE A 106 -2.80 -10.70 -17.23
N LYS A 107 -2.61 -9.45 -17.66
CA LYS A 107 -3.58 -8.72 -18.50
C LYS A 107 -3.81 -9.41 -19.87
N ALA A 108 -2.76 -9.89 -20.50
CA ALA A 108 -2.86 -10.60 -21.78
C ALA A 108 -3.66 -11.92 -21.67
N ALA A 109 -3.70 -12.53 -20.48
CA ALA A 109 -4.53 -13.70 -20.19
C ALA A 109 -6.00 -13.34 -19.85
N GLY A 110 -6.38 -12.06 -19.88
CA GLY A 110 -7.71 -11.58 -19.51
C GLY A 110 -7.98 -11.58 -18.01
N LEU A 111 -6.93 -11.58 -17.19
CA LEU A 111 -7.02 -11.57 -15.73
C LEU A 111 -6.64 -10.18 -15.16
N THR A 112 -7.28 -9.79 -14.06
CA THR A 112 -6.90 -8.59 -13.31
C THR A 112 -5.64 -8.85 -12.49
N PRO A 113 -4.57 -8.03 -12.60
CA PRO A 113 -3.39 -8.15 -11.76
C PRO A 113 -3.67 -7.62 -10.35
N VAL A 114 -3.57 -8.51 -9.35
CA VAL A 114 -3.78 -8.22 -7.94
C VAL A 114 -2.45 -8.36 -7.20
N GLY A 115 -1.86 -7.24 -6.79
CA GLY A 115 -0.62 -7.23 -6.02
C GLY A 115 -0.88 -7.39 -4.52
N ARG A 116 -0.07 -8.21 -3.85
CA ARG A 116 -0.11 -8.39 -2.41
C ARG A 116 1.17 -7.85 -1.78
N LEU A 117 1.06 -6.97 -0.79
CA LEU A 117 2.18 -6.35 -0.10
C LEU A 117 1.99 -6.42 1.41
N TRP A 118 3.00 -6.95 2.12
CA TRP A 118 3.04 -6.97 3.57
C TRP A 118 3.61 -5.64 4.11
N ALA A 119 2.97 -4.99 5.09
CA ALA A 119 3.32 -3.62 5.50
C ALA A 119 4.43 -3.57 6.56
N PHE A 120 4.06 -3.57 7.86
CA PHE A 120 4.95 -3.16 8.95
C PHE A 120 5.76 -4.29 9.60
N ASP A 121 5.35 -5.55 9.49
CA ASP A 121 6.21 -6.67 9.87
C ASP A 121 7.27 -6.85 8.79
N ASP A 122 8.35 -6.09 8.91
CA ASP A 122 9.38 -5.96 7.88
C ASP A 122 10.77 -5.97 8.51
N HIS A 123 11.28 -7.17 8.66
CA HIS A 123 12.63 -7.40 9.16
C HIS A 123 13.71 -6.90 8.20
N THR A 124 13.47 -7.06 6.92
CA THR A 124 14.45 -6.74 5.88
C THR A 124 14.66 -5.24 5.75
N ALA A 125 13.57 -4.45 5.66
CA ALA A 125 13.68 -3.00 5.62
C ALA A 125 14.24 -2.44 6.94
N GLY A 126 13.88 -3.03 8.08
CA GLY A 126 14.37 -2.62 9.40
C GLY A 126 15.90 -2.68 9.57
N ARG A 127 16.61 -3.42 8.71
CA ARG A 127 18.08 -3.45 8.69
C ARG A 127 18.69 -2.21 8.07
N LYS A 128 18.02 -1.56 7.14
CA LYS A 128 18.44 -0.30 6.51
C LYS A 128 17.79 0.91 7.18
N LEU A 129 16.51 0.84 7.46
CA LEU A 129 15.70 1.92 8.01
C LEU A 129 15.69 1.84 9.56
N THR A 130 16.85 1.84 10.17
CA THR A 130 17.00 1.64 11.62
C THR A 130 16.32 2.73 12.44
N ASP A 131 16.18 3.94 11.92
CA ASP A 131 15.46 5.07 12.50
C ASP A 131 13.92 4.91 12.43
N ALA A 132 13.45 4.05 11.55
CA ALA A 132 12.03 3.80 11.31
C ALA A 132 11.48 2.54 12.02
N THR A 133 12.30 1.87 12.85
CA THR A 133 11.91 0.65 13.55
C THR A 133 11.30 0.93 14.92
N VAL A 134 10.55 -0.04 15.43
CA VAL A 134 10.13 -0.06 16.84
C VAL A 134 11.36 -0.17 17.74
N LYS A 135 11.42 0.62 18.80
CA LYS A 135 12.57 0.69 19.71
C LYS A 135 12.32 -0.06 21.01
N TYR A 136 13.42 -0.48 21.64
CA TYR A 136 13.40 -1.18 22.91
C TYR A 136 13.55 -0.18 24.07
N ASN A 137 12.53 -0.09 24.92
CA ASN A 137 12.54 0.66 26.19
C ASN A 137 13.15 2.08 26.10
N TYR A 138 12.69 2.87 25.10
CA TYR A 138 13.16 4.25 24.85
C TYR A 138 14.67 4.37 24.60
N THR A 139 15.30 3.35 24.03
CA THR A 139 16.69 3.36 23.60
C THR A 139 16.78 3.40 22.06
N GLU A 140 18.00 3.52 21.53
CA GLU A 140 18.24 3.38 20.08
C GLU A 140 18.26 1.93 19.59
N THR A 141 18.20 0.96 20.53
CA THR A 141 18.17 -0.47 20.19
C THR A 141 16.83 -0.84 19.57
N ASN A 142 16.86 -1.56 18.46
CA ASN A 142 15.64 -2.07 17.85
C ASN A 142 15.00 -3.14 18.73
N TRP A 143 13.71 -3.01 18.93
CA TRP A 143 12.91 -4.05 19.56
C TRP A 143 12.76 -5.23 18.58
N ILE A 144 12.77 -6.46 19.12
CA ILE A 144 12.53 -7.68 18.36
C ILE A 144 11.37 -8.45 18.99
N HIS A 145 10.56 -9.10 18.17
CA HIS A 145 9.30 -9.73 18.58
C HIS A 145 9.49 -11.03 19.38
N ASN A 146 10.71 -11.59 19.38
CA ASN A 146 11.08 -12.81 20.10
C ASN A 146 12.56 -12.74 20.46
N ASP A 147 13.06 -13.73 21.21
CA ASP A 147 14.49 -13.85 21.47
C ASP A 147 15.26 -14.07 20.16
N LYS A 148 16.50 -13.59 20.10
CA LYS A 148 17.34 -13.67 18.90
C LYS A 148 17.60 -15.12 18.49
N GLU A 149 17.80 -16.00 19.44
CA GLU A 149 18.02 -17.43 19.26
C GLU A 149 16.77 -18.16 18.75
N ALA A 150 15.60 -17.58 19.01
CA ALA A 150 14.30 -18.05 18.52
C ALA A 150 13.86 -17.36 17.21
N GLY A 151 14.80 -16.69 16.52
CA GLY A 151 14.51 -16.03 15.25
C GLY A 151 13.82 -14.68 15.38
N GLY A 152 13.98 -14.02 16.54
CA GLY A 152 13.39 -12.68 16.74
C GLY A 152 13.89 -11.66 15.74
N HIS A 153 12.98 -10.89 15.14
CA HIS A 153 13.28 -9.86 14.15
C HIS A 153 12.60 -8.52 14.44
N THR A 154 13.12 -7.49 13.81
CA THR A 154 12.65 -6.11 13.97
C THR A 154 11.35 -5.89 13.21
N TRP A 155 10.62 -4.84 13.62
CA TRP A 155 9.43 -4.34 12.94
C TRP A 155 9.61 -2.89 12.56
N LEU A 156 9.06 -2.49 11.44
CA LEU A 156 8.86 -1.08 11.14
C LEU A 156 7.83 -0.50 12.11
N ASN A 157 8.07 0.73 12.56
CA ASN A 157 7.17 1.41 13.48
C ASN A 157 6.01 2.08 12.72
N PRO A 158 4.76 1.67 12.95
CA PRO A 158 3.61 2.27 12.28
C PRO A 158 3.44 3.77 12.53
N MET A 159 4.02 4.32 13.61
CA MET A 159 4.03 5.75 13.86
C MET A 159 5.12 6.51 13.10
N SER A 160 6.13 5.82 12.58
CA SER A 160 7.22 6.47 11.84
C SER A 160 6.75 6.92 10.45
N GLU A 161 6.84 8.23 10.18
CA GLU A 161 6.59 8.77 8.84
C GLU A 161 7.55 8.17 7.81
N ARG A 162 8.78 7.84 8.21
CA ARG A 162 9.78 7.19 7.37
C ARG A 162 9.35 5.77 6.99
N ALA A 163 8.82 4.99 7.94
CA ALA A 163 8.28 3.66 7.68
C ALA A 163 7.04 3.72 6.77
N GLN A 164 6.09 4.60 7.08
CA GLN A 164 4.91 4.82 6.24
C GLN A 164 5.30 5.25 4.83
N GLY A 165 6.24 6.19 4.69
CA GLY A 165 6.74 6.69 3.40
C GLY A 165 7.38 5.59 2.56
N TYR A 166 8.17 4.70 3.16
CA TYR A 166 8.73 3.53 2.46
C TYR A 166 7.64 2.63 1.87
N ILE A 167 6.64 2.27 2.67
CA ILE A 167 5.53 1.43 2.20
C ILE A 167 4.76 2.14 1.08
N LEU A 168 4.41 3.42 1.26
CA LEU A 168 3.71 4.21 0.24
C LEU A 168 4.50 4.33 -1.06
N SER A 169 5.83 4.39 -0.99
CA SER A 169 6.68 4.41 -2.17
C SER A 169 6.62 3.10 -2.95
N LEU A 170 6.63 1.95 -2.26
CA LEU A 170 6.44 0.63 -2.90
C LEU A 170 5.07 0.51 -3.56
N LEU A 171 4.01 0.98 -2.89
CA LEU A 171 2.65 1.02 -3.44
C LEU A 171 2.59 1.88 -4.70
N GLY A 172 3.19 3.08 -4.65
CA GLY A 172 3.27 3.99 -5.79
C GLY A 172 4.01 3.36 -6.97
N GLU A 173 5.17 2.75 -6.72
CA GLU A 173 5.95 2.08 -7.76
C GLU A 173 5.16 0.93 -8.42
N ALA A 174 4.45 0.12 -7.63
CA ALA A 174 3.61 -0.96 -8.18
C ALA A 174 2.46 -0.41 -9.04
N ALA A 175 1.80 0.64 -8.59
CA ALA A 175 0.73 1.31 -9.34
C ALA A 175 1.25 1.91 -10.65
N ASP A 176 2.39 2.60 -10.62
CA ASP A 176 3.03 3.21 -11.79
C ASP A 176 3.49 2.16 -12.82
N ASN A 177 3.70 0.90 -12.39
CA ASN A 177 3.94 -0.25 -13.24
C ASN A 177 2.67 -0.95 -13.75
N GLY A 178 1.48 -0.40 -13.48
CA GLY A 178 0.21 -0.84 -14.05
C GLY A 178 -0.55 -1.86 -13.21
N LEU A 179 -0.27 -1.94 -11.90
CA LEU A 179 -1.10 -2.70 -10.96
C LEU A 179 -2.52 -2.12 -10.94
N GLU A 180 -3.54 -2.99 -10.85
CA GLU A 180 -4.94 -2.56 -10.85
C GLU A 180 -5.64 -2.75 -9.52
N VAL A 181 -5.25 -3.76 -8.75
CA VAL A 181 -5.83 -4.07 -7.44
C VAL A 181 -4.71 -4.37 -6.45
N LEU A 182 -4.84 -3.84 -5.23
CA LEU A 182 -3.87 -4.02 -4.16
C LEU A 182 -4.50 -4.72 -2.96
N ILE A 183 -3.83 -5.73 -2.43
CA ILE A 183 -4.07 -6.30 -1.11
C ILE A 183 -2.94 -5.84 -0.19
N LEU A 184 -3.26 -5.01 0.79
CA LEU A 184 -2.31 -4.55 1.79
C LEU A 184 -2.50 -5.35 3.08
N GLU A 185 -1.50 -6.17 3.41
CA GLU A 185 -1.48 -7.04 4.58
C GLU A 185 -0.53 -6.50 5.66
N GLY A 186 -0.59 -7.04 6.88
CA GLY A 186 0.33 -6.65 7.95
C GLY A 186 0.25 -5.19 8.39
N VAL A 187 -0.89 -4.52 8.19
CA VAL A 187 -1.16 -3.17 8.69
C VAL A 187 -1.50 -3.26 10.17
N GLN A 188 -0.49 -3.49 10.99
CA GLN A 188 -0.65 -3.74 12.41
C GLN A 188 0.56 -3.26 13.22
N PHE A 189 0.34 -3.04 14.51
CA PHE A 189 1.43 -2.91 15.48
C PHE A 189 2.01 -4.28 15.81
N PRO A 190 3.27 -4.34 16.28
CA PRO A 190 3.90 -5.62 16.63
C PRO A 190 3.07 -6.47 17.58
N THR A 191 3.18 -7.76 17.38
CA THR A 191 2.78 -8.83 18.30
C THR A 191 4.03 -9.55 18.78
N GLY A 192 3.93 -10.38 19.82
CA GLY A 192 5.04 -11.21 20.27
C GLY A 192 5.44 -10.96 21.70
N TYR A 193 6.67 -11.32 22.02
CA TYR A 193 7.23 -11.30 23.38
C TYR A 193 7.67 -9.89 23.80
N SER A 194 7.61 -9.58 25.10
CA SER A 194 8.10 -8.31 25.69
C SER A 194 7.50 -7.02 25.06
N LEU A 195 6.23 -7.03 24.66
CA LEU A 195 5.54 -5.85 24.12
C LEU A 195 5.52 -4.64 25.06
N ASN A 196 5.61 -4.87 26.38
CA ASN A 196 5.73 -3.80 27.36
C ASN A 196 7.05 -3.00 27.27
N LEU A 197 8.03 -3.53 26.54
CA LEU A 197 9.32 -2.89 26.27
C LEU A 197 9.40 -2.31 24.85
N ALA A 198 8.38 -2.54 24.02
CA ALA A 198 8.28 -1.94 22.69
C ALA A 198 7.86 -0.48 22.81
N THR A 199 8.63 0.43 22.22
CA THR A 199 8.35 1.86 22.21
C THR A 199 8.16 2.39 20.79
N TYR A 200 7.11 3.18 20.62
CA TYR A 200 6.66 3.67 19.31
C TYR A 200 6.80 5.19 19.18
N ALA A 201 6.95 5.90 20.30
CA ALA A 201 7.06 7.34 20.38
C ALA A 201 7.94 7.74 21.57
N GLU A 202 8.18 9.03 21.73
CA GLU A 202 8.89 9.57 22.89
C GLU A 202 8.17 9.23 24.20
N LYS A 203 8.93 9.21 25.28
CA LYS A 203 8.40 8.90 26.62
C LYS A 203 7.31 9.91 27.03
N GLY A 204 6.16 9.38 27.42
CA GLY A 204 5.01 10.19 27.84
C GLY A 204 4.01 10.52 26.73
N VAL A 205 4.33 10.21 25.49
CA VAL A 205 3.38 10.34 24.39
C VAL A 205 2.40 9.16 24.41
N MET A 206 1.10 9.47 24.46
CA MET A 206 0.05 8.46 24.33
C MET A 206 -0.13 8.07 22.87
N VAL A 207 -0.07 6.78 22.59
CA VAL A 207 -0.23 6.23 21.23
C VAL A 207 -1.62 5.62 21.09
N ASP A 208 -2.47 6.27 20.30
CA ASP A 208 -3.71 5.67 19.81
C ASP A 208 -3.41 4.78 18.61
N LYS A 209 -3.15 3.50 18.86
CA LYS A 209 -2.76 2.53 17.83
C LYS A 209 -3.83 2.39 16.74
N SER A 210 -5.11 2.40 17.12
CA SER A 210 -6.22 2.26 16.15
C SER A 210 -6.28 3.44 15.20
N LYS A 211 -6.11 4.66 15.74
CA LYS A 211 -6.08 5.88 14.93
C LYS A 211 -4.88 5.89 13.98
N VAL A 212 -3.69 5.51 14.45
CA VAL A 212 -2.48 5.45 13.61
C VAL A 212 -2.68 4.53 12.42
N LEU A 213 -3.22 3.32 12.64
CA LEU A 213 -3.47 2.37 11.56
C LEU A 213 -4.57 2.85 10.61
N ALA A 214 -5.64 3.44 11.13
CA ALA A 214 -6.71 3.99 10.32
C ALA A 214 -6.22 5.15 9.44
N ASP A 215 -5.44 6.08 10.00
CA ASP A 215 -4.85 7.20 9.26
C ASP A 215 -3.89 6.71 8.16
N PHE A 216 -3.06 5.71 8.45
CA PHE A 216 -2.17 5.12 7.45
C PHE A 216 -2.96 4.43 6.33
N THR A 217 -3.98 3.63 6.69
CA THR A 217 -4.83 2.95 5.69
C THR A 217 -5.53 3.96 4.79
N ALA A 218 -6.03 5.06 5.37
CA ALA A 218 -6.65 6.14 4.59
C ALA A 218 -5.64 6.81 3.63
N LYS A 219 -4.40 7.05 4.06
CA LYS A 219 -3.33 7.58 3.20
C LYS A 219 -3.01 6.61 2.05
N ALA A 220 -2.88 5.31 2.35
CA ALA A 220 -2.61 4.29 1.34
C ALA A 220 -3.74 4.21 0.32
N ALA A 221 -4.99 4.15 0.78
CA ALA A 221 -6.17 4.13 -0.09
C ALA A 221 -6.26 5.38 -0.98
N ALA A 222 -6.02 6.57 -0.42
CA ALA A 222 -6.00 7.81 -1.20
C ALA A 222 -4.89 7.81 -2.27
N ALA A 223 -3.69 7.34 -1.92
CA ALA A 223 -2.56 7.24 -2.86
C ALA A 223 -2.84 6.26 -4.00
N MET A 224 -3.51 5.14 -3.72
CA MET A 224 -3.90 4.15 -4.72
C MET A 224 -5.05 4.66 -5.60
N LYS A 225 -6.08 5.25 -4.99
CA LYS A 225 -7.19 5.86 -5.71
C LYS A 225 -6.72 6.94 -6.71
N ALA A 226 -5.75 7.77 -6.31
CA ALA A 226 -5.15 8.78 -7.20
C ALA A 226 -4.43 8.18 -8.43
N ARG A 227 -4.14 6.88 -8.41
CA ARG A 227 -3.51 6.11 -9.50
C ARG A 227 -4.47 5.10 -10.16
N ASN A 228 -5.77 5.17 -9.86
CA ASN A 228 -6.82 4.25 -10.34
C ASN A 228 -6.60 2.78 -9.92
N VAL A 229 -5.96 2.55 -8.78
CA VAL A 229 -5.81 1.22 -8.16
C VAL A 229 -6.86 1.06 -7.08
N SER A 230 -7.57 -0.09 -7.11
CA SER A 230 -8.59 -0.49 -6.13
C SER A 230 -8.00 -1.24 -4.96
#